data_deb62f3ed53352cc6508b0d0bcfb21af
#
_entry.id   deb62f3ed53352cc6508b0d0bcfb21af
#
_cell.length_a   1.000
_cell.length_b   1.000
_cell.length_c   1.000
_cell.angle_alpha   90.00
_cell.angle_beta   90.00
_cell.angle_gamma   90.00
#
_symmetry.space_group_name_H-M   'P 1'
#
loop_
_entity.id
_entity.type
_entity.pdbx_description
1 polymer ?
#
loop_
_entity_poly.entity_id
_entity_poly.type
_entity_poly.pdbx_seq_one_letter_code
_entity_poly.pdbx_strand_id
1 'polypeptide(L)'
;EISECLVGSEMCIETAEIPWNFAQNGTLLYPDKQNVFFTLFLGYLAFCLVEHFEKNASMQLVCMLLLLAVSYFLKADYGYKGFVFLLIMYWLHQHKPAQAVIGSCWLIYEWKACFAFIPLNMYNEKRGFIQGKWVKYLFYAFYPVHIAILTVIRKMWFGI
;
A
#
# COMPACT_ATOMS: atom_id res chain seq x y z
N GLU A 1 -10.73 13.97 10.08
CA GLU A 1 -9.49 13.45 9.44
C GLU A 1 -9.57 11.96 9.12
N ILE A 2 -9.96 11.08 10.09
CA ILE A 2 -10.08 9.63 9.84
C ILE A 2 -11.12 9.33 8.76
N SER A 3 -12.29 9.97 8.79
CA SER A 3 -13.35 9.78 7.79
C SER A 3 -12.93 10.22 6.37
N GLU A 4 -12.20 11.31 6.22
CA GLU A 4 -11.69 11.76 4.93
C GLU A 4 -10.64 10.82 4.35
N CYS A 5 -9.83 10.21 5.21
CA CYS A 5 -8.83 9.23 4.81
C CYS A 5 -9.49 7.90 4.37
N LEU A 6 -10.56 7.47 5.06
CA LEU A 6 -11.35 6.30 4.69
C LEU A 6 -12.04 6.48 3.33
N VAL A 7 -12.73 7.59 3.12
CA VAL A 7 -13.38 7.90 1.83
C VAL A 7 -12.35 7.98 0.70
N GLY A 8 -11.16 8.53 0.96
CA GLY A 8 -10.08 8.55 -0.01
C GLY A 8 -9.55 7.16 -0.35
N SER A 9 -9.46 6.25 0.62
CA SER A 9 -9.00 4.88 0.40
C SER A 9 -10.03 4.03 -0.35
N GLU A 10 -11.32 4.18 -0.05
CA GLU A 10 -12.40 3.50 -0.78
C GLU A 10 -12.39 3.89 -2.27
N MET A 11 -12.34 5.20 -2.57
CA MET A 11 -12.26 5.68 -3.94
C MET A 11 -11.02 5.14 -4.68
N CYS A 12 -9.87 5.06 -4.01
CA CYS A 12 -8.65 4.50 -4.60
C CYS A 12 -8.78 3.00 -4.87
N ILE A 13 -9.39 2.24 -3.96
CA ILE A 13 -9.60 0.80 -4.10
C ILE A 13 -10.49 0.53 -5.31
N GLU A 14 -11.68 1.12 -5.36
CA GLU A 14 -12.65 0.90 -6.44
C GLU A 14 -12.12 1.37 -7.80
N THR A 15 -11.57 2.58 -7.86
CA THR A 15 -11.08 3.16 -9.12
C THR A 15 -9.87 2.41 -9.66
N ALA A 16 -9.03 1.83 -8.81
CA ALA A 16 -7.84 1.10 -9.22
C ALA A 16 -8.12 -0.37 -9.57
N GLU A 17 -9.22 -0.94 -9.09
CA GLU A 17 -9.51 -2.36 -9.29
C GLU A 17 -9.78 -2.70 -10.76
N ILE A 18 -10.54 -1.86 -11.47
CA ILE A 18 -10.86 -2.07 -12.89
C ILE A 18 -9.59 -2.10 -13.76
N PRO A 19 -8.70 -1.10 -13.76
CA PRO A 19 -7.45 -1.14 -14.52
C PRO A 19 -6.54 -2.29 -14.10
N TRP A 20 -6.51 -2.62 -12.80
CA TRP A 20 -5.71 -3.70 -12.27
C TRP A 20 -6.17 -5.07 -12.80
N ASN A 21 -7.46 -5.37 -12.68
CA ASN A 21 -8.05 -6.62 -13.16
C ASN A 21 -7.86 -6.78 -14.67
N PHE A 22 -8.08 -5.70 -15.43
CA PHE A 22 -7.88 -5.70 -16.86
C PHE A 22 -6.41 -5.90 -17.27
N ALA A 23 -5.47 -5.32 -16.51
CA ALA A 23 -4.04 -5.47 -16.74
C ALA A 23 -3.55 -6.89 -16.48
N GLN A 24 -4.06 -7.57 -15.45
CA GLN A 24 -3.61 -8.90 -15.04
C GLN A 24 -4.30 -10.02 -15.80
N ASN A 25 -5.60 -9.93 -16.00
CA ASN A 25 -6.42 -11.06 -16.46
C ASN A 25 -7.25 -10.74 -17.71
N GLY A 26 -7.25 -9.50 -18.19
CA GLY A 26 -8.05 -9.07 -19.34
C GLY A 26 -9.57 -9.01 -19.06
N THR A 27 -10.00 -9.17 -17.80
CA THR A 27 -11.38 -9.10 -17.33
C THR A 27 -11.59 -7.89 -16.43
N LEU A 28 -12.82 -7.37 -16.38
CA LEU A 28 -13.13 -6.20 -15.55
C LEU A 28 -13.27 -6.55 -14.05
N LEU A 29 -13.62 -7.80 -13.75
CA LEU A 29 -13.80 -8.29 -12.39
C LEU A 29 -13.06 -9.61 -12.22
N TYR A 30 -12.14 -9.66 -11.27
CA TYR A 30 -11.39 -10.87 -10.94
C TYR A 30 -11.19 -10.96 -9.42
N PRO A 31 -11.99 -11.79 -8.73
CA PRO A 31 -12.01 -11.83 -7.27
C PRO A 31 -10.81 -12.54 -6.63
N ASP A 32 -10.00 -13.27 -7.42
CA ASP A 32 -8.95 -14.14 -6.88
C ASP A 32 -7.67 -13.39 -6.46
N LYS A 33 -7.48 -12.15 -6.92
CA LYS A 33 -6.32 -11.34 -6.56
C LYS A 33 -6.70 -9.87 -6.46
N GLN A 34 -6.65 -9.34 -5.26
CA GLN A 34 -6.99 -7.94 -4.95
C GLN A 34 -5.80 -7.01 -5.19
N ASN A 35 -6.07 -5.74 -5.50
CA ASN A 35 -5.03 -4.74 -5.73
C ASN A 35 -4.26 -4.36 -4.45
N VAL A 36 -3.16 -3.64 -4.61
CA VAL A 36 -2.27 -3.21 -3.49
C VAL A 36 -2.96 -2.34 -2.45
N PHE A 37 -4.01 -1.61 -2.83
CA PHE A 37 -4.71 -0.72 -1.90
C PHE A 37 -5.41 -1.47 -0.75
N PHE A 38 -5.83 -2.70 -0.95
CA PHE A 38 -6.34 -3.53 0.14
C PHE A 38 -5.27 -3.77 1.21
N THR A 39 -4.03 -4.05 0.81
CA THR A 39 -2.92 -4.19 1.76
C THR A 39 -2.65 -2.87 2.50
N LEU A 40 -2.65 -1.74 1.79
CA LEU A 40 -2.45 -0.42 2.39
C LEU A 40 -3.57 -0.05 3.35
N PHE A 41 -4.82 -0.34 3.01
CA PHE A 41 -5.98 -0.11 3.86
C PHE A 41 -5.90 -0.93 5.16
N LEU A 42 -5.55 -2.22 5.07
CA LEU A 42 -5.36 -3.05 6.26
C LEU A 42 -4.20 -2.56 7.14
N GLY A 43 -3.11 -2.10 6.52
CA GLY A 43 -2.00 -1.47 7.24
C GLY A 43 -2.42 -0.21 7.99
N TYR A 44 -3.17 0.67 7.33
CA TYR A 44 -3.71 1.87 7.94
C TYR A 44 -4.66 1.55 9.11
N LEU A 45 -5.56 0.58 8.93
CA LEU A 45 -6.44 0.12 9.99
C LEU A 45 -5.65 -0.43 11.18
N ALA A 46 -4.57 -1.17 10.92
CA ALA A 46 -3.68 -1.67 11.95
C ALA A 46 -3.05 -0.53 12.77
N PHE A 47 -2.58 0.53 12.10
CA PHE A 47 -2.00 1.70 12.78
C PHE A 47 -3.04 2.39 13.66
N CYS A 48 -4.24 2.63 13.16
CA CYS A 48 -5.34 3.20 13.97
C CYS A 48 -5.67 2.35 15.20
N LEU A 49 -5.68 1.02 15.06
CA LEU A 49 -5.95 0.13 16.18
C LEU A 49 -4.82 0.09 17.21
N VAL A 50 -3.56 0.17 16.75
CA VAL A 50 -2.41 0.26 17.67
C VAL A 50 -2.48 1.54 18.49
N GLU A 51 -2.76 2.67 17.87
CA GLU A 51 -2.92 3.95 18.56
C GLU A 51 -4.14 3.95 19.49
N HIS A 52 -5.27 3.38 19.05
CA HIS A 52 -6.48 3.30 19.86
C HIS A 52 -6.28 2.46 21.14
N PHE A 53 -5.57 1.35 21.03
CA PHE A 53 -5.29 0.44 22.15
C PHE A 53 -3.90 0.65 22.74
N GLU A 54 -3.35 1.86 22.71
CA GLU A 54 -2.00 2.19 23.19
C GLU A 54 -1.68 1.62 24.58
N LYS A 55 -2.68 1.61 25.48
CA LYS A 55 -2.52 1.15 26.87
C LYS A 55 -2.73 -0.36 27.06
N ASN A 56 -3.09 -1.10 26.03
CA ASN A 56 -3.46 -2.52 26.14
C ASN A 56 -2.75 -3.37 25.08
N ALA A 57 -1.52 -3.77 25.37
CA ALA A 57 -0.67 -4.56 24.48
C ALA A 57 -1.32 -5.90 24.04
N SER A 58 -2.13 -6.52 24.90
CA SER A 58 -2.84 -7.76 24.55
C SER A 58 -3.86 -7.51 23.46
N MET A 59 -4.63 -6.42 23.53
CA MET A 59 -5.61 -6.07 22.50
C MET A 59 -4.91 -5.66 21.18
N GLN A 60 -3.80 -4.94 21.26
CA GLN A 60 -3.01 -4.66 20.07
C GLN A 60 -2.57 -5.95 19.36
N LEU A 61 -2.04 -6.92 20.11
CA LEU A 61 -1.60 -8.19 19.55
C LEU A 61 -2.76 -8.95 18.90
N VAL A 62 -3.91 -9.05 19.58
CA VAL A 62 -5.10 -9.72 19.03
C VAL A 62 -5.56 -9.04 17.73
N CYS A 63 -5.67 -7.72 17.70
CA CYS A 63 -6.04 -6.97 16.49
C CYS A 63 -5.06 -7.20 15.34
N MET A 64 -3.76 -7.20 15.62
CA MET A 64 -2.71 -7.46 14.62
C MET A 64 -2.81 -8.87 14.04
N LEU A 65 -3.02 -9.89 14.89
CA LEU A 65 -3.19 -11.26 14.44
C LEU A 65 -4.45 -11.44 13.59
N LEU A 66 -5.55 -10.81 13.98
CA LEU A 66 -6.78 -10.82 13.19
C LEU A 66 -6.58 -10.16 11.81
N LEU A 67 -5.97 -8.99 11.75
CA LEU A 67 -5.71 -8.31 10.49
C LEU A 67 -4.70 -9.07 9.62
N LEU A 68 -3.72 -9.73 10.22
CA LEU A 68 -2.80 -10.61 9.50
C LEU A 68 -3.55 -11.78 8.86
N ALA A 69 -4.47 -12.41 9.60
CA ALA A 69 -5.32 -13.49 9.08
C ALA A 69 -6.21 -12.97 7.93
N VAL A 70 -6.83 -11.82 8.10
CA VAL A 70 -7.62 -11.17 7.03
C VAL A 70 -6.77 -10.89 5.79
N SER A 71 -5.56 -10.35 5.96
CA SER A 71 -4.62 -10.11 4.86
C SER A 71 -4.25 -11.38 4.09
N TYR A 72 -4.10 -12.50 4.80
CA TYR A 72 -3.82 -13.79 4.20
C TYR A 72 -5.00 -14.31 3.35
N PHE A 73 -6.23 -14.20 3.87
CA PHE A 73 -7.43 -14.69 3.17
C PHE A 73 -7.87 -13.80 2.01
N LEU A 74 -7.66 -12.49 2.08
CA LEU A 74 -8.03 -11.55 1.01
C LEU A 74 -7.21 -11.71 -0.27
N LYS A 75 -6.10 -12.47 -0.24
CA LYS A 75 -5.22 -12.66 -1.42
C LYS A 75 -4.83 -11.34 -2.09
N ALA A 76 -4.63 -10.28 -1.31
CA ALA A 76 -4.14 -9.00 -1.82
C ALA A 76 -2.77 -9.18 -2.51
N ASP A 77 -2.39 -8.28 -3.42
CA ASP A 77 -1.23 -8.43 -4.28
C ASP A 77 0.06 -8.77 -3.52
N TYR A 78 0.33 -8.08 -2.42
CA TYR A 78 1.46 -8.39 -1.54
C TYR A 78 1.07 -9.32 -0.36
N GLY A 79 -0.23 -9.61 -0.16
CA GLY A 79 -0.75 -10.49 0.88
C GLY A 79 -0.21 -10.16 2.28
N TYR A 80 0.02 -11.19 3.08
CA TYR A 80 0.56 -11.03 4.44
C TYR A 80 1.98 -10.45 4.46
N LYS A 81 2.78 -10.66 3.40
CA LYS A 81 4.15 -10.10 3.32
C LYS A 81 4.15 -8.58 3.27
N GLY A 82 3.23 -7.99 2.48
CA GLY A 82 3.05 -6.55 2.42
C GLY A 82 2.52 -5.98 3.73
N PHE A 83 1.57 -6.66 4.37
CA PHE A 83 1.05 -6.25 5.66
C PHE A 83 2.15 -6.22 6.75
N VAL A 84 2.95 -7.28 6.86
CA VAL A 84 4.09 -7.32 7.80
C VAL A 84 5.12 -6.25 7.47
N PHE A 85 5.39 -6.00 6.20
CA PHE A 85 6.26 -4.91 5.78
C PHE A 85 5.77 -3.54 6.28
N LEU A 86 4.48 -3.25 6.17
CA LEU A 86 3.90 -2.00 6.69
C LEU A 86 4.05 -1.89 8.21
N LEU A 87 3.90 -2.98 8.96
CA LEU A 87 4.15 -2.99 10.40
C LEU A 87 5.62 -2.72 10.73
N ILE A 88 6.56 -3.31 9.99
CA ILE A 88 8.00 -3.04 10.14
C ILE A 88 8.27 -1.55 9.92
N MET A 89 7.71 -0.97 8.85
CA MET A 89 7.86 0.45 8.52
C MET A 89 7.29 1.35 9.62
N TYR A 90 6.15 0.99 10.20
CA TYR A 90 5.53 1.74 11.28
C TYR A 90 6.37 1.72 12.58
N TRP A 91 6.79 0.55 13.03
CA TRP A 91 7.55 0.46 14.28
C TRP A 91 8.97 1.02 14.19
N LEU A 92 9.56 0.97 13.01
CA LEU A 92 10.93 1.48 12.79
C LEU A 92 10.98 2.91 12.23
N HIS A 93 9.86 3.62 12.15
CA HIS A 93 9.82 4.96 11.54
C HIS A 93 10.75 5.98 12.21
N GLN A 94 11.00 5.85 13.51
CA GLN A 94 11.94 6.71 14.25
C GLN A 94 13.41 6.35 14.02
N HIS A 95 13.70 5.15 13.54
CA HIS A 95 15.05 4.65 13.33
C HIS A 95 15.33 4.38 11.85
N LYS A 96 15.45 5.46 11.05
CA LYS A 96 15.61 5.41 9.58
C LYS A 96 16.66 4.38 9.10
N PRO A 97 17.89 4.27 9.66
CA PRO A 97 18.84 3.27 9.20
C PRO A 97 18.40 1.84 9.49
N ALA A 98 17.85 1.57 10.67
CA ALA A 98 17.31 0.25 11.00
C ALA A 98 16.12 -0.12 10.11
N GLN A 99 15.24 0.84 9.84
CA GLN A 99 14.11 0.70 8.91
C GLN A 99 14.58 0.31 7.50
N ALA A 100 15.64 0.97 6.99
CA ALA A 100 16.18 0.65 5.68
C ALA A 100 16.80 -0.75 5.62
N VAL A 101 17.59 -1.14 6.63
CA VAL A 101 18.23 -2.46 6.68
C VAL A 101 17.18 -3.57 6.80
N ILE A 102 16.32 -3.50 7.80
CA ILE A 102 15.32 -4.54 8.07
C ILE A 102 14.28 -4.60 6.95
N GLY A 103 13.83 -3.45 6.45
CA GLY A 103 12.91 -3.38 5.32
C GLY A 103 13.51 -3.95 4.04
N SER A 104 14.79 -3.68 3.75
CA SER A 104 15.49 -4.24 2.59
C SER A 104 15.70 -5.76 2.73
N CYS A 105 16.02 -6.24 3.92
CA CYS A 105 16.10 -7.67 4.18
C CYS A 105 14.76 -8.39 3.99
N TRP A 106 13.66 -7.74 4.39
CA TRP A 106 12.32 -8.28 4.18
C TRP A 106 11.92 -8.31 2.70
N LEU A 107 12.32 -7.28 1.92
CA LEU A 107 12.04 -7.14 0.49
C LEU A 107 13.12 -7.77 -0.41
N ILE A 108 13.97 -8.65 0.10
CA ILE A 108 15.09 -9.23 -0.67
C ILE A 108 14.63 -9.96 -1.93
N TYR A 109 13.43 -10.50 -1.93
CA TYR A 109 12.80 -11.15 -3.09
C TYR A 109 12.41 -10.15 -4.19
N GLU A 110 12.29 -8.86 -3.85
CA GLU A 110 12.08 -7.74 -4.78
C GLU A 110 13.20 -6.71 -4.65
N TRP A 111 14.44 -7.11 -4.90
CA TRP A 111 15.64 -6.30 -4.67
C TRP A 111 15.56 -4.88 -5.25
N LYS A 112 14.78 -4.69 -6.34
CA LYS A 112 14.53 -3.37 -6.94
C LYS A 112 13.80 -2.42 -5.99
N ALA A 113 12.94 -2.95 -5.13
CA ALA A 113 12.21 -2.15 -4.15
C ALA A 113 13.13 -1.58 -3.05
N CYS A 114 14.29 -2.19 -2.82
CA CYS A 114 15.27 -1.68 -1.86
C CYS A 114 15.78 -0.26 -2.22
N PHE A 115 15.81 0.09 -3.51
CA PHE A 115 16.19 1.44 -3.93
C PHE A 115 15.21 2.52 -3.44
N ALA A 116 13.97 2.17 -3.11
CA ALA A 116 13.00 3.11 -2.55
C ALA A 116 13.42 3.65 -1.17
N PHE A 117 14.28 2.93 -0.44
CA PHE A 117 14.79 3.42 0.85
C PHE A 117 15.74 4.62 0.70
N ILE A 118 16.34 4.84 -0.46
CA ILE A 118 17.18 6.01 -0.70
C ILE A 118 16.36 7.31 -0.57
N PRO A 119 15.33 7.56 -1.39
CA PRO A 119 14.52 8.77 -1.25
C PRO A 119 13.74 8.79 0.09
N LEU A 120 13.36 7.64 0.63
CA LEU A 120 12.68 7.56 1.91
C LEU A 120 13.54 8.09 3.07
N ASN A 121 14.84 7.70 3.10
CA ASN A 121 15.78 8.20 4.11
C ASN A 121 16.19 9.67 3.90
N MET A 122 16.11 10.16 2.68
CA MET A 122 16.36 11.57 2.35
C MET A 122 15.17 12.48 2.67
N TYR A 123 14.01 11.92 2.95
CA TYR A 123 12.81 12.69 3.26
C TYR A 123 12.95 13.43 4.59
N ASN A 124 12.72 14.74 4.57
CA ASN A 124 12.92 15.66 5.69
C ASN A 124 11.66 15.93 6.51
N GLU A 125 10.60 15.14 6.33
CA GLU A 125 9.29 15.23 7.03
C GLU A 125 8.54 16.56 6.78
N LYS A 126 9.05 17.41 5.90
CA LYS A 126 8.39 18.67 5.54
C LYS A 126 7.55 18.49 4.28
N ARG A 127 6.36 19.06 4.32
CA ARG A 127 5.48 19.09 3.15
C ARG A 127 6.13 19.92 2.05
N GLY A 128 6.16 19.40 0.83
CA GLY A 128 6.70 20.12 -0.33
C GLY A 128 5.93 21.40 -0.65
N PHE A 129 6.46 22.16 -1.59
CA PHE A 129 5.90 23.45 -2.02
C PHE A 129 4.62 23.32 -2.84
N ILE A 130 4.32 22.14 -3.38
CA ILE A 130 3.12 21.90 -4.18
C ILE A 130 1.96 21.58 -3.21
N GLN A 131 1.04 22.55 -3.10
CA GLN A 131 -0.11 22.47 -2.20
C GLN A 131 -1.39 22.78 -3.00
N GLY A 132 -2.48 22.07 -2.67
CA GLY A 132 -3.79 22.34 -3.27
C GLY A 132 -4.64 21.08 -3.39
N LYS A 133 -5.96 21.28 -3.49
CA LYS A 133 -6.93 20.17 -3.62
C LYS A 133 -6.70 19.37 -4.91
N TRP A 134 -6.34 20.04 -6.00
CA TRP A 134 -6.08 19.40 -7.30
C TRP A 134 -4.90 18.43 -7.27
N VAL A 135 -3.86 18.74 -6.48
CA VAL A 135 -2.69 17.87 -6.33
C VAL A 135 -3.08 16.54 -5.68
N LYS A 136 -3.97 16.60 -4.69
CA LYS A 136 -4.51 15.39 -4.05
C LYS A 136 -5.20 14.47 -5.07
N TYR A 137 -6.07 15.03 -5.93
CA TYR A 137 -6.75 14.25 -6.97
C TYR A 137 -5.79 13.72 -8.04
N LEU A 138 -4.75 14.49 -8.38
CA LEU A 138 -3.72 14.05 -9.33
C LEU A 138 -2.96 12.82 -8.80
N PHE A 139 -2.60 12.81 -7.52
CA PHE A 139 -1.98 11.63 -6.89
C PHE A 139 -2.92 10.43 -6.83
N TYR A 140 -4.19 10.63 -6.54
CA TYR A 140 -5.16 9.52 -6.54
C TYR A 140 -5.38 8.94 -7.93
N ALA A 141 -5.43 9.78 -8.96
CA ALA A 141 -5.58 9.36 -10.35
C ALA A 141 -4.30 8.72 -10.92
N PHE A 142 -3.14 9.04 -10.36
CA PHE A 142 -1.85 8.57 -10.88
C PHE A 142 -1.79 7.04 -10.97
N TYR A 143 -2.19 6.34 -9.92
CA TYR A 143 -2.10 4.89 -9.89
C TYR A 143 -3.00 4.20 -10.93
N PRO A 144 -4.31 4.45 -11.02
CA PRO A 144 -5.14 3.81 -12.03
C PRO A 144 -4.76 4.23 -13.46
N VAL A 145 -4.40 5.49 -13.67
CA VAL A 145 -4.03 6.02 -14.99
C VAL A 145 -2.73 5.39 -15.50
N HIS A 146 -1.69 5.31 -14.68
CA HIS A 146 -0.43 4.72 -15.15
C HIS A 146 -0.56 3.22 -15.43
N ILE A 147 -1.33 2.47 -14.64
CA ILE A 147 -1.62 1.06 -14.93
C ILE A 147 -2.37 0.92 -16.26
N ALA A 148 -3.38 1.75 -16.50
CA ALA A 148 -4.11 1.75 -17.77
C ALA A 148 -3.18 2.03 -18.96
N ILE A 149 -2.31 3.05 -18.86
CA ILE A 149 -1.31 3.38 -19.89
C ILE A 149 -0.36 2.20 -20.14
N LEU A 150 0.20 1.62 -19.09
CA LEU A 150 1.10 0.47 -19.20
C LEU A 150 0.42 -0.74 -19.83
N THR A 151 -0.85 -0.97 -19.53
CA THR A 151 -1.65 -2.05 -20.14
C THR A 151 -1.85 -1.82 -21.63
N VAL A 152 -2.16 -0.58 -22.04
CA VAL A 152 -2.30 -0.23 -23.46
C VAL A 152 -0.96 -0.42 -24.18
N ILE A 153 0.15 0.07 -23.63
CA ILE A 153 1.49 -0.09 -24.20
C ILE A 153 1.83 -1.58 -24.33
N ARG A 154 1.55 -2.39 -23.30
CA ARG A 154 1.80 -3.83 -23.32
C ARG A 154 1.02 -4.52 -24.46
N LYS A 155 -0.27 -4.19 -24.60
CA LYS A 155 -1.10 -4.75 -25.69
C LYS A 155 -0.63 -4.32 -27.06
N MET A 156 -0.24 -3.06 -27.24
CA MET A 156 0.25 -2.56 -28.53
C MET A 156 1.62 -3.14 -28.93
N TRP A 157 2.51 -3.37 -27.96
CA TRP A 157 3.89 -3.79 -28.25
C TRP A 157 4.09 -5.29 -28.24
N PHE A 158 3.36 -6.01 -27.39
CA PHE A 158 3.54 -7.46 -27.23
C PHE A 158 2.35 -8.28 -27.71
N GLY A 159 1.24 -7.68 -28.10
CA GLY A 159 0.06 -8.38 -28.61
C GLY A 159 -0.64 -9.31 -27.60
N ILE A 160 -0.37 -9.09 -26.29
CA ILE A 160 -0.87 -9.95 -25.19
C ILE A 160 -1.92 -9.19 -24.39
#